data_d3455a164a26602ce5af45c8defaaae1
#
_entry.id   d3455a164a26602ce5af45c8defaaae1
#
_cell.length_a   1.000
_cell.length_b   1.000
_cell.length_c   1.000
_cell.angle_alpha   90.00
_cell.angle_beta   90.00
_cell.angle_gamma   90.00
#
_symmetry.space_group_name_H-M   'P 1'
#
loop_
_entity.id
_entity.type
_entity.pdbx_description
1 polymer ?
#
loop_
_entity_poly.entity_id
_entity_poly.type
_entity_poly.pdbx_seq_one_letter_code
_entity_poly.pdbx_strand_id
1 'polypeptide(L)'
;MSKTFCPIPWNFQAVRNNGDIRICCQANVTPNQGVVRHPDGTSFNAGRDDFMEAKNAHLMKHVRMNMLDGKWSAECGRCKSEEEAGLQSRRMYELQHWDYSFKDAIRDTAPDGSITVRNQYYDLRFGNLCNLACRMCGPTDSHSWYEDWLQVYGGDGFQDTHGYVK
;
A
#
# COMPACT_ATOMS: atom_id res chain seq x y z
N MET A 1 -9.93 -11.29 -19.86
CA MET A 1 -9.58 -10.30 -18.80
C MET A 1 -9.21 -11.07 -17.56
N SER A 2 -8.05 -10.79 -16.96
CA SER A 2 -7.65 -11.47 -15.70
C SER A 2 -8.62 -11.10 -14.58
N LYS A 3 -9.11 -12.08 -13.84
CA LYS A 3 -10.03 -11.87 -12.69
C LYS A 3 -9.35 -11.20 -11.49
N THR A 4 -8.01 -11.14 -11.49
CA THR A 4 -7.21 -10.60 -10.37
C THR A 4 -6.55 -9.27 -10.70
N PHE A 5 -6.66 -8.79 -11.94
CA PHE A 5 -6.06 -7.53 -12.38
C PHE A 5 -6.59 -6.33 -11.59
N CYS A 6 -5.67 -5.46 -11.20
CA CYS A 6 -5.93 -4.17 -10.56
C CYS A 6 -4.96 -3.12 -11.13
N PRO A 7 -5.37 -1.91 -11.51
CA PRO A 7 -4.47 -0.90 -12.09
C PRO A 7 -3.47 -0.30 -11.09
N ILE A 8 -3.71 -0.44 -9.80
CA ILE A 8 -2.90 0.16 -8.71
C ILE A 8 -1.40 -0.13 -8.86
N PRO A 9 -0.92 -1.39 -9.02
CA PRO A 9 0.52 -1.66 -9.08
C PRO A 9 1.26 -1.00 -10.26
N TRP A 10 0.55 -0.49 -11.26
CA TRP A 10 1.12 0.23 -12.40
C TRP A 10 1.08 1.74 -12.26
N ASN A 11 0.07 2.29 -11.56
CA ASN A 11 -0.22 3.72 -11.61
C ASN A 11 -0.17 4.42 -10.26
N PHE A 12 0.03 3.69 -9.16
CA PHE A 12 -0.13 4.21 -7.80
C PHE A 12 0.97 3.72 -6.87
N GLN A 13 1.31 4.54 -5.89
CA GLN A 13 2.07 4.14 -4.70
C GLN A 13 1.52 4.84 -3.46
N ALA A 14 1.52 4.12 -2.34
CA ALA A 14 1.15 4.65 -1.03
C ALA A 14 2.39 4.84 -0.16
N VAL A 15 2.42 5.92 0.60
CA VAL A 15 3.46 6.23 1.59
C VAL A 15 2.80 6.29 2.97
N ARG A 16 3.35 5.57 3.93
CA ARG A 16 2.91 5.59 5.33
C ARG A 16 3.43 6.82 6.08
N ASN A 17 2.91 7.06 7.26
CA ASN A 17 3.33 8.17 8.13
C ASN A 17 4.82 8.12 8.50
N ASN A 18 5.44 6.93 8.56
CA ASN A 18 6.88 6.76 8.76
C ASN A 18 7.71 6.84 7.46
N GLY A 19 7.08 7.14 6.33
CA GLY A 19 7.72 7.23 5.03
C GLY A 19 7.81 5.92 4.25
N ASP A 20 7.45 4.77 4.81
CA ASP A 20 7.53 3.48 4.13
C ASP A 20 6.61 3.42 2.91
N ILE A 21 7.16 2.96 1.79
CA ILE A 21 6.43 2.80 0.54
C ILE A 21 5.69 1.46 0.52
N ARG A 22 4.44 1.48 0.09
CA ARG A 22 3.56 0.30 -0.02
C ARG A 22 3.04 0.09 -1.43
N ILE A 23 2.71 -1.15 -1.74
CA ILE A 23 2.09 -1.51 -3.02
C ILE A 23 0.67 -0.95 -3.17
N CYS A 24 -0.07 -0.80 -2.05
CA CYS A 24 -1.48 -0.38 -2.05
C CYS A 24 -1.88 0.07 -0.64
N CYS A 25 -2.84 0.98 -0.53
CA CYS A 25 -3.40 1.45 0.74
C CYS A 25 -4.17 0.35 1.51
N GLN A 26 -4.68 -0.68 0.83
CA GLN A 26 -5.44 -1.80 1.42
C GLN A 26 -4.60 -3.06 1.73
N ALA A 27 -3.30 -3.07 1.40
CA ALA A 27 -2.42 -4.23 1.58
C ALA A 27 -1.96 -4.39 3.04
N ASN A 28 -2.90 -4.66 3.96
CA ASN A 28 -2.65 -4.77 5.41
C ASN A 28 -3.05 -6.14 5.98
N VAL A 29 -3.24 -7.15 5.14
CA VAL A 29 -3.65 -8.51 5.54
C VAL A 29 -2.47 -9.44 5.82
N THR A 30 -1.26 -9.02 5.51
CA THR A 30 -0.02 -9.77 5.78
C THR A 30 0.80 -9.08 6.88
N PRO A 31 1.73 -9.78 7.56
CA PRO A 31 2.63 -9.18 8.54
C PRO A 31 3.40 -7.98 7.99
N ASN A 32 3.82 -8.03 6.72
CA ASN A 32 4.53 -6.94 6.04
C ASN A 32 3.60 -5.83 5.52
N GLN A 33 2.29 -6.02 5.56
CA GLN A 33 1.27 -5.04 5.16
C GLN A 33 1.53 -4.40 3.78
N GLY A 34 2.11 -5.16 2.85
CA GLY A 34 2.45 -4.67 1.52
C GLY A 34 3.58 -3.63 1.47
N VAL A 35 4.41 -3.53 2.50
CA VAL A 35 5.60 -2.67 2.51
C VAL A 35 6.62 -3.18 1.52
N VAL A 36 7.07 -2.30 0.64
CA VAL A 36 8.10 -2.61 -0.36
C VAL A 36 9.47 -2.59 0.31
N ARG A 37 10.29 -3.62 0.02
CA ARG A 37 11.59 -3.79 0.67
C ARG A 37 12.73 -3.95 -0.32
N HIS A 38 13.91 -3.47 0.08
CA HIS A 38 15.18 -3.75 -0.54
C HIS A 38 15.56 -5.24 -0.38
N PRO A 39 16.54 -5.74 -1.14
CA PRO A 39 17.02 -7.12 -1.00
C PRO A 39 17.58 -7.46 0.38
N ASP A 40 18.07 -6.47 1.13
CA ASP A 40 18.57 -6.60 2.51
C ASP A 40 17.46 -6.64 3.55
N GLY A 41 16.19 -6.51 3.14
CA GLY A 41 15.02 -6.53 4.02
C GLY A 41 14.63 -5.16 4.58
N THR A 42 15.43 -4.10 4.40
CA THR A 42 15.05 -2.75 4.81
C THR A 42 13.89 -2.23 3.95
N SER A 43 13.00 -1.38 4.53
CA SER A 43 11.90 -0.81 3.77
C SER A 43 12.37 0.29 2.82
N PHE A 44 11.79 0.36 1.62
CA PHE A 44 11.85 1.56 0.80
C PHE A 44 11.11 2.69 1.50
N ASN A 45 11.74 3.87 1.55
CA ASN A 45 11.23 5.02 2.27
C ASN A 45 11.26 6.27 1.40
N ALA A 46 10.14 6.96 1.30
CA ALA A 46 9.97 8.13 0.44
C ALA A 46 10.91 9.32 0.78
N GLY A 47 11.49 9.34 1.98
CA GLY A 47 12.44 10.38 2.40
C GLY A 47 13.88 10.15 1.92
N ARG A 48 14.21 8.97 1.38
CA ARG A 48 15.59 8.63 0.97
C ARG A 48 15.71 7.87 -0.34
N ASP A 49 14.64 7.16 -0.76
CA ASP A 49 14.70 6.22 -1.86
C ASP A 49 13.93 6.72 -3.09
N ASP A 50 14.33 6.30 -4.27
CA ASP A 50 13.64 6.63 -5.52
C ASP A 50 12.33 5.84 -5.66
N PHE A 51 11.25 6.53 -6.04
CA PHE A 51 9.93 5.93 -6.23
C PHE A 51 9.90 4.92 -7.38
N MET A 52 10.68 5.11 -8.44
CA MET A 52 10.71 4.16 -9.56
C MET A 52 11.52 2.91 -9.21
N GLU A 53 12.56 3.04 -8.38
CA GLU A 53 13.23 1.88 -7.79
C GLU A 53 12.28 1.07 -6.92
N ALA A 54 11.60 1.71 -5.98
CA ALA A 54 10.59 1.06 -5.14
C ALA A 54 9.50 0.37 -5.99
N LYS A 55 9.06 1.03 -7.07
CA LYS A 55 8.06 0.52 -8.01
C LYS A 55 8.52 -0.74 -8.76
N ASN A 56 9.82 -0.92 -8.92
CA ASN A 56 10.44 -2.08 -9.56
C ASN A 56 11.11 -3.04 -8.58
N ALA A 57 10.89 -2.88 -7.28
CA ALA A 57 11.33 -3.83 -6.27
C ALA A 57 10.63 -5.19 -6.42
N HIS A 58 11.23 -6.23 -5.84
CA HIS A 58 10.78 -7.62 -5.97
C HIS A 58 9.28 -7.81 -5.72
N LEU A 59 8.75 -7.26 -4.61
CA LEU A 59 7.33 -7.38 -4.27
C LEU A 59 6.41 -6.80 -5.35
N MET A 60 6.75 -5.63 -5.88
CA MET A 60 5.97 -4.96 -6.92
C MET A 60 5.94 -5.77 -8.22
N LYS A 61 7.10 -6.29 -8.64
CA LYS A 61 7.22 -7.17 -9.81
C LYS A 61 6.41 -8.44 -9.62
N HIS A 62 6.56 -9.10 -8.46
CA HIS A 62 5.84 -10.32 -8.11
C HIS A 62 4.32 -10.13 -8.16
N VAL A 63 3.80 -9.04 -7.57
CA VAL A 63 2.37 -8.74 -7.56
C VAL A 63 1.84 -8.51 -8.99
N ARG A 64 2.57 -7.75 -9.82
CA ARG A 64 2.18 -7.54 -11.23
C ARG A 64 2.14 -8.85 -12.01
N MET A 65 3.18 -9.65 -11.91
CA MET A 65 3.24 -10.94 -12.62
C MET A 65 2.10 -11.88 -12.19
N ASN A 66 1.81 -11.97 -10.89
CA ASN A 66 0.67 -12.73 -10.41
C ASN A 66 -0.67 -12.23 -10.99
N MET A 67 -0.87 -10.92 -11.04
CA MET A 67 -2.08 -10.35 -11.64
C MET A 67 -2.20 -10.64 -13.14
N LEU A 68 -1.11 -10.59 -13.88
CA LEU A 68 -1.09 -10.95 -15.30
C LEU A 68 -1.40 -12.43 -15.51
N ASP A 69 -0.91 -13.30 -14.62
CA ASP A 69 -1.18 -14.74 -14.61
C ASP A 69 -2.57 -15.12 -14.06
N GLY A 70 -3.37 -14.16 -13.63
CA GLY A 70 -4.68 -14.43 -13.01
C GLY A 70 -4.62 -15.01 -11.60
N LYS A 71 -3.50 -14.80 -10.88
CA LYS A 71 -3.27 -15.28 -9.52
C LYS A 71 -3.44 -14.14 -8.50
N TRP A 72 -3.96 -14.46 -7.32
CA TRP A 72 -3.96 -13.54 -6.18
C TRP A 72 -2.63 -13.56 -5.46
N SER A 73 -2.09 -12.39 -5.18
CA SER A 73 -0.98 -12.22 -4.24
C SER A 73 -1.51 -12.13 -2.80
N ALA A 74 -0.69 -12.54 -1.82
CA ALA A 74 -1.07 -12.49 -0.41
C ALA A 74 -1.48 -11.08 0.05
N GLU A 75 -0.80 -10.05 -0.43
CA GLU A 75 -1.06 -8.64 -0.16
C GLU A 75 -2.44 -8.18 -0.67
N CYS A 76 -3.01 -8.89 -1.63
CA CYS A 76 -4.34 -8.63 -2.21
C CYS A 76 -5.46 -9.39 -1.48
N GLY A 77 -5.15 -10.08 -0.39
CA GLY A 77 -6.08 -10.96 0.34
C GLY A 77 -7.35 -10.27 0.81
N ARG A 78 -7.28 -8.98 1.20
CA ARG A 78 -8.47 -8.22 1.60
C ARG A 78 -9.45 -8.06 0.44
N CYS A 79 -9.00 -7.59 -0.72
CA CYS A 79 -9.87 -7.46 -1.90
C CYS A 79 -10.44 -8.82 -2.32
N LYS A 80 -9.63 -9.89 -2.25
CA LYS A 80 -10.08 -11.26 -2.52
C LYS A 80 -11.24 -11.64 -1.61
N SER A 81 -11.07 -11.48 -0.29
CA SER A 81 -12.10 -11.86 0.70
C SER A 81 -13.37 -11.02 0.56
N GLU A 82 -13.24 -9.70 0.29
CA GLU A 82 -14.38 -8.81 0.05
C GLU A 82 -15.18 -9.29 -1.18
N GLU A 83 -14.51 -9.63 -2.28
CA GLU A 83 -15.16 -10.10 -3.52
C GLU A 83 -15.78 -11.49 -3.37
N GLU A 84 -15.13 -12.42 -2.64
CA GLU A 84 -15.70 -13.73 -2.30
C GLU A 84 -16.95 -13.61 -1.43
N ALA A 85 -17.03 -12.56 -0.60
CA ALA A 85 -18.22 -12.23 0.19
C ALA A 85 -19.30 -11.44 -0.59
N GLY A 86 -19.10 -11.19 -1.89
CA GLY A 86 -20.02 -10.41 -2.72
C GLY A 86 -19.97 -8.89 -2.48
N LEU A 87 -18.93 -8.40 -1.82
CA LEU A 87 -18.75 -6.98 -1.53
C LEU A 87 -17.91 -6.30 -2.62
N GLN A 88 -18.10 -4.98 -2.78
CA GLN A 88 -17.26 -4.18 -3.66
C GLN A 88 -15.90 -3.93 -3.02
N SER A 89 -14.85 -4.50 -3.60
CA SER A 89 -13.48 -4.30 -3.16
C SER A 89 -12.88 -2.99 -3.69
N ARG A 90 -11.75 -2.56 -3.09
CA ARG A 90 -10.96 -1.45 -3.63
C ARG A 90 -10.53 -1.71 -5.08
N ARG A 91 -10.13 -2.93 -5.42
CA ARG A 91 -9.78 -3.31 -6.80
C ARG A 91 -10.92 -3.06 -7.77
N MET A 92 -12.15 -3.48 -7.43
CA MET A 92 -13.33 -3.26 -8.27
C MET A 92 -13.62 -1.78 -8.47
N TYR A 93 -13.48 -0.98 -7.41
CA TYR A 93 -13.60 0.47 -7.49
C TYR A 93 -12.57 1.07 -8.46
N GLU A 94 -11.30 0.69 -8.32
CA GLU A 94 -10.22 1.21 -9.17
C GLU A 94 -10.40 0.85 -10.65
N LEU A 95 -10.90 -0.36 -10.95
CA LEU A 95 -11.20 -0.78 -12.32
C LEU A 95 -12.27 0.10 -13.03
N GLN A 96 -13.11 0.78 -12.26
CA GLN A 96 -14.14 1.67 -12.81
C GLN A 96 -13.64 3.11 -13.01
N HIS A 97 -12.57 3.50 -12.31
CA HIS A 97 -12.13 4.89 -12.25
C HIS A 97 -10.82 5.17 -12.99
N TRP A 98 -10.06 4.13 -13.37
CA TRP A 98 -8.83 4.27 -14.11
C TRP A 98 -9.01 3.95 -15.58
N ASP A 99 -8.56 4.84 -16.44
CA ASP A 99 -8.41 4.55 -17.88
C ASP A 99 -7.09 3.82 -18.12
N TYR A 100 -6.97 2.64 -17.49
CA TYR A 100 -5.80 1.76 -17.58
C TYR A 100 -6.28 0.30 -17.62
N SER A 101 -6.17 -0.30 -18.78
CA SER A 101 -6.70 -1.63 -19.04
C SER A 101 -5.72 -2.75 -18.77
N PHE A 102 -6.22 -3.99 -18.72
CA PHE A 102 -5.37 -5.19 -18.67
C PHE A 102 -4.43 -5.31 -19.90
N LYS A 103 -4.85 -4.81 -21.08
CA LYS A 103 -3.99 -4.79 -22.28
C LYS A 103 -2.84 -3.80 -22.09
N ASP A 104 -3.09 -2.65 -21.48
CA ASP A 104 -2.03 -1.68 -21.15
C ASP A 104 -1.03 -2.28 -20.17
N ALA A 105 -1.50 -3.00 -19.15
CA ALA A 105 -0.65 -3.68 -18.20
C ALA A 105 0.27 -4.73 -18.86
N ILE A 106 -0.26 -5.51 -19.81
CA ILE A 106 0.56 -6.46 -20.61
C ILE A 106 1.60 -5.72 -21.44
N ARG A 107 1.21 -4.64 -22.12
CA ARG A 107 2.13 -3.84 -22.96
C ARG A 107 3.26 -3.23 -22.14
N ASP A 108 2.94 -2.72 -20.97
CA ASP A 108 3.84 -1.89 -20.16
C ASP A 108 4.70 -2.71 -19.20
N THR A 109 4.49 -4.02 -19.09
CA THR A 109 5.23 -4.90 -18.19
C THR A 109 6.27 -5.71 -18.95
N ALA A 110 7.54 -5.55 -18.57
CA ALA A 110 8.63 -6.36 -19.08
C ALA A 110 8.55 -7.82 -18.59
N PRO A 111 9.24 -8.78 -19.23
CA PRO A 111 9.20 -10.20 -18.87
C PRO A 111 9.58 -10.49 -17.41
N ASP A 112 10.38 -9.64 -16.77
CA ASP A 112 10.76 -9.75 -15.35
C ASP A 112 9.78 -9.05 -14.38
N GLY A 113 8.68 -8.48 -14.90
CA GLY A 113 7.69 -7.75 -14.13
C GLY A 113 8.03 -6.28 -13.88
N SER A 114 9.14 -5.77 -14.41
CA SER A 114 9.49 -4.35 -14.31
C SER A 114 8.65 -3.48 -15.26
N ILE A 115 8.55 -2.20 -14.93
CA ILE A 115 7.81 -1.21 -15.72
C ILE A 115 8.54 0.13 -15.76
N THR A 116 8.26 0.92 -16.78
CA THR A 116 8.72 2.31 -16.93
C THR A 116 7.62 3.34 -16.74
N VAL A 117 6.37 2.87 -16.58
CA VAL A 117 5.20 3.74 -16.38
C VAL A 117 5.34 4.49 -15.06
N ARG A 118 5.18 5.81 -15.12
CA ARG A 118 5.19 6.66 -13.92
C ARG A 118 3.85 6.61 -13.19
N ASN A 119 3.90 6.84 -11.89
CA ASN A 119 2.66 6.94 -11.11
C ASN A 119 1.82 8.13 -11.58
N GLN A 120 0.53 7.91 -11.65
CA GLN A 120 -0.49 8.94 -11.90
C GLN A 120 -1.08 9.45 -10.59
N TYR A 121 -1.00 8.64 -9.52
CA TYR A 121 -1.56 8.95 -8.21
C TYR A 121 -0.65 8.48 -7.08
N TYR A 122 -0.60 9.29 -6.01
CA TYR A 122 0.12 9.00 -4.77
C TYR A 122 -0.80 9.21 -3.57
N ASP A 123 -0.79 8.26 -2.62
CA ASP A 123 -1.32 8.44 -1.27
C ASP A 123 -0.15 8.79 -0.36
N LEU A 124 0.05 10.07 -0.08
CA LEU A 124 1.19 10.57 0.69
C LEU A 124 0.75 10.96 2.10
N ARG A 125 1.33 10.31 3.11
CA ARG A 125 1.17 10.65 4.51
C ARG A 125 2.48 11.21 5.05
N PHE A 126 2.44 12.48 5.50
CA PHE A 126 3.63 13.25 5.89
C PHE A 126 3.97 13.15 7.38
N GLY A 127 3.70 12.02 8.01
CA GLY A 127 3.93 11.81 9.42
C GLY A 127 2.68 12.05 10.27
N ASN A 128 2.87 12.09 11.59
CA ASN A 128 1.79 12.28 12.56
C ASN A 128 1.90 13.60 13.34
N LEU A 129 2.78 14.52 12.93
CA LEU A 129 2.87 15.87 13.50
C LEU A 129 1.67 16.71 13.03
N CYS A 130 0.51 16.43 13.61
CA CYS A 130 -0.75 17.09 13.30
C CYS A 130 -1.28 17.77 14.55
N ASN A 131 -1.68 19.05 14.43
CA ASN A 131 -2.27 19.85 15.52
C ASN A 131 -3.77 19.61 15.72
N LEU A 132 -4.36 18.65 15.00
CA LEU A 132 -5.78 18.31 15.09
C LEU A 132 -5.97 16.95 15.77
N ALA A 133 -7.04 16.83 16.57
CA ALA A 133 -7.50 15.58 17.17
C ALA A 133 -8.82 15.13 16.49
N CYS A 134 -8.76 14.81 15.19
CA CYS A 134 -9.93 14.38 14.42
C CYS A 134 -10.45 13.03 14.92
N ARG A 135 -11.77 12.88 15.04
CA ARG A 135 -12.42 11.64 15.54
C ARG A 135 -12.11 10.39 14.73
N MET A 136 -11.65 10.55 13.49
CA MET A 136 -11.29 9.45 12.58
C MET A 136 -9.83 9.05 12.70
N CYS A 137 -9.01 9.82 13.41
CA CYS A 137 -7.57 9.60 13.56
C CYS A 137 -7.26 8.95 14.91
N GLY A 138 -6.10 8.32 14.97
CA GLY A 138 -5.49 7.83 16.21
C GLY A 138 -4.06 8.34 16.35
N PRO A 139 -3.30 7.87 17.34
CA PRO A 139 -1.92 8.29 17.60
C PRO A 139 -0.97 8.11 16.43
N THR A 140 -1.23 7.13 15.57
CA THR A 140 -0.44 6.90 14.35
C THR A 140 -0.59 8.01 13.31
N ASP A 141 -1.74 8.71 13.32
CA ASP A 141 -2.07 9.75 12.34
C ASP A 141 -2.00 11.16 12.93
N SER A 142 -2.06 11.30 14.27
CA SER A 142 -1.90 12.59 14.96
C SER A 142 -1.34 12.42 16.36
N HIS A 143 -0.26 13.10 16.67
CA HIS A 143 0.34 13.12 18.00
C HIS A 143 -0.56 13.79 19.04
N SER A 144 -1.53 14.62 18.63
CA SER A 144 -2.51 15.24 19.52
C SER A 144 -3.41 14.23 20.25
N TRP A 145 -3.42 12.95 19.79
CA TRP A 145 -4.14 11.87 20.44
C TRP A 145 -3.35 11.13 21.52
N TYR A 146 -2.05 11.40 21.71
CA TYR A 146 -1.21 10.61 22.60
C TYR A 146 -1.67 10.64 24.04
N GLU A 147 -1.98 11.83 24.58
CA GLU A 147 -2.39 11.99 25.97
C GLU A 147 -3.71 11.26 26.26
N ASP A 148 -4.73 11.53 25.46
CA ASP A 148 -6.05 10.89 25.61
C ASP A 148 -5.94 9.36 25.46
N TRP A 149 -5.13 8.90 24.51
CA TRP A 149 -4.93 7.48 24.26
C TRP A 149 -4.27 6.78 25.44
N LEU A 150 -3.24 7.39 26.03
CA LEU A 150 -2.59 6.88 27.23
C LEU A 150 -3.50 6.85 28.44
N GLN A 151 -4.39 7.83 28.59
CA GLN A 151 -5.39 7.85 29.66
C GLN A 151 -6.41 6.71 29.55
N VAL A 152 -6.84 6.38 28.32
CA VAL A 152 -7.87 5.35 28.08
C VAL A 152 -7.26 3.94 28.09
N TYR A 153 -6.12 3.74 27.47
CA TYR A 153 -5.56 2.40 27.22
C TYR A 153 -4.31 2.08 28.04
N GLY A 154 -3.73 3.07 28.72
CA GLY A 154 -2.44 2.93 29.40
C GLY A 154 -1.26 2.81 28.44
N GLY A 155 -0.04 2.76 28.99
CA GLY A 155 1.18 2.64 28.20
C GLY A 155 1.28 1.33 27.39
N ASP A 156 0.71 0.25 27.92
CA ASP A 156 0.70 -1.08 27.27
C ASP A 156 -0.34 -1.19 26.14
N GLY A 157 -1.32 -0.30 26.09
CA GLY A 157 -2.36 -0.25 25.04
C GLY A 157 -1.89 0.39 23.75
N PHE A 158 -0.74 1.06 23.78
CA PHE A 158 -0.15 1.68 22.61
C PHE A 158 1.03 0.84 22.09
N GLN A 159 0.70 -0.21 21.35
CA GLN A 159 1.72 -0.93 20.59
C GLN A 159 1.99 -0.18 19.30
N ASP A 160 3.12 0.52 19.23
CA ASP A 160 3.64 1.06 17.97
C ASP A 160 4.15 -0.08 17.09
N THR A 161 3.21 -0.85 16.53
CA THR A 161 3.49 -1.95 15.61
C THR A 161 4.12 -1.49 14.29
N HIS A 162 4.28 -0.17 14.11
CA HIS A 162 4.69 0.42 12.83
C HIS A 162 5.87 1.38 12.96
N GLY A 163 6.43 1.60 14.15
CA GLY A 163 7.56 2.50 14.40
C GLY A 163 7.24 3.99 14.17
N TYR A 164 5.99 4.39 14.39
CA TYR A 164 5.56 5.78 14.21
C TYR A 164 5.82 6.69 15.42
N VAL A 165 6.03 6.08 16.56
CA VAL A 165 6.32 6.80 17.81
C VAL A 165 7.76 6.51 18.19
N LYS A 166 8.57 7.52 18.32
CA LYS A 166 9.92 7.47 18.87
C LYS A 166 9.95 8.18 20.21
#